data_6ef09799fd09e691e06097ddb3184640
#
_entry.id   6ef09799fd09e691e06097ddb3184640
#
_cell.length_a   1.000
_cell.length_b   1.000
_cell.length_c   1.000
_cell.angle_alpha   90.00
_cell.angle_beta   90.00
_cell.angle_gamma   90.00
#
_symmetry.space_group_name_H-M   'P 1'
#
loop_
_entity.id
_entity.type
_entity.pdbx_description
1 polymer ?
#
loop_
_entity_poly.entity_id
_entity_poly.type
_entity_poly.pdbx_seq_one_letter_code
_entity_poly.pdbx_strand_id
1 'polypeptide(L)'
;MVVLIGLGVILMGYPWFSNWLYQHHVASSANVYEQYAAESGTSEITKQLEAARRYNQELVNSRVMLTEPYCDTSLPEDIRYEEVLNPTENGMMCFVEIPKINVSLPVYHGTSEEVLKKGVGHMEGSALPIGGVGNRSFLLAHTGMNTSRMFSDLTELSEGDLFYIR
;
A
#
# COMPACT_ATOMS: atom_id res chain seq x y z
N MET A 1 -1.27 -25.31 -37.76
CA MET A 1 -2.22 -25.76 -36.73
C MET A 1 -1.56 -25.89 -35.35
N VAL A 2 -0.43 -26.60 -35.20
CA VAL A 2 0.28 -26.79 -33.91
C VAL A 2 0.71 -25.46 -33.26
N VAL A 3 1.24 -24.50 -34.04
CA VAL A 3 1.68 -23.18 -33.55
C VAL A 3 0.49 -22.38 -33.01
N LEU A 4 -0.67 -22.42 -33.66
CA LEU A 4 -1.87 -21.71 -33.18
C LEU A 4 -2.42 -22.31 -31.88
N ILE A 5 -2.34 -23.63 -31.73
CA ILE A 5 -2.75 -24.31 -30.49
C ILE A 5 -1.78 -23.92 -29.35
N GLY A 6 -0.47 -23.90 -29.62
CA GLY A 6 0.53 -23.47 -28.64
C GLY A 6 0.34 -22.02 -28.18
N LEU A 7 0.03 -21.13 -29.11
CA LEU A 7 -0.25 -19.72 -28.78
C LEU A 7 -1.52 -19.59 -27.91
N GLY A 8 -2.56 -20.37 -28.22
CA GLY A 8 -3.79 -20.40 -27.44
C GLY A 8 -3.58 -20.88 -26.00
N VAL A 9 -2.76 -21.92 -25.80
CA VAL A 9 -2.42 -22.43 -24.46
C VAL A 9 -1.63 -21.39 -23.65
N ILE A 10 -0.67 -20.70 -24.29
CA ILE A 10 0.10 -19.62 -23.65
C ILE A 10 -0.81 -18.47 -23.22
N LEU A 11 -1.73 -18.04 -24.10
CA LEU A 11 -2.69 -16.98 -23.78
C LEU A 11 -3.63 -17.36 -22.65
N MET A 12 -4.10 -18.61 -22.62
CA MET A 12 -4.94 -19.11 -21.51
C MET A 12 -4.18 -19.22 -20.17
N GLY A 13 -2.88 -19.59 -20.22
CA GLY A 13 -2.03 -19.71 -19.03
C GLY A 13 -1.51 -18.38 -18.49
N TYR A 14 -1.54 -17.31 -19.31
CA TYR A 14 -0.98 -16.01 -18.96
C TYR A 14 -1.54 -15.40 -17.65
N PRO A 15 -2.85 -15.37 -17.39
CA PRO A 15 -3.39 -14.82 -16.15
C PRO A 15 -2.89 -15.56 -14.90
N TRP A 16 -2.80 -16.89 -14.97
CA TRP A 16 -2.29 -17.71 -13.87
C TRP A 16 -0.82 -17.46 -13.58
N PHE A 17 0.00 -17.40 -14.63
CA PHE A 17 1.43 -17.12 -14.51
C PHE A 17 1.69 -15.71 -13.99
N SER A 18 0.94 -14.72 -14.47
CA SER A 18 1.04 -13.33 -14.01
C SER A 18 0.65 -13.17 -12.55
N ASN A 19 -0.44 -13.80 -12.13
CA ASN A 19 -0.85 -13.80 -10.73
C ASN A 19 0.17 -14.51 -9.83
N TRP A 20 0.76 -15.61 -10.28
CA TRP A 20 1.82 -16.30 -9.55
C TRP A 20 3.06 -15.40 -9.37
N LEU A 21 3.49 -14.71 -10.42
CA LEU A 21 4.59 -13.73 -10.34
C LEU A 21 4.29 -12.61 -9.36
N TYR A 22 3.07 -12.09 -9.39
CA TYR A 22 2.63 -11.05 -8.46
C TYR A 22 2.66 -11.53 -7.01
N GLN A 23 2.14 -12.73 -6.72
CA GLN A 23 2.18 -13.32 -5.39
C GLN A 23 3.61 -13.52 -4.88
N HIS A 24 4.54 -13.92 -5.76
CA HIS A 24 5.96 -14.01 -5.42
C HIS A 24 6.57 -12.64 -5.07
N HIS A 25 6.19 -11.60 -5.79
CA HIS A 25 6.64 -10.23 -5.48
C HIS A 25 6.11 -9.78 -4.12
N VAL A 26 4.84 -9.98 -3.83
CA VAL A 26 4.22 -9.66 -2.54
C VAL A 26 4.89 -10.43 -1.40
N ALA A 27 5.11 -11.73 -1.56
CA ALA A 27 5.80 -12.54 -0.57
C ALA A 27 7.25 -12.09 -0.32
N SER A 28 7.97 -11.70 -1.37
CA SER A 28 9.31 -11.14 -1.23
C SER A 28 9.30 -9.82 -0.44
N SER A 29 8.34 -8.94 -0.73
CA SER A 29 8.18 -7.68 0.00
C SER A 29 7.84 -7.92 1.47
N ALA A 30 6.99 -8.91 1.77
CA ALA A 30 6.65 -9.29 3.13
C ALA A 30 7.88 -9.77 3.91
N ASN A 31 8.71 -10.63 3.30
CA ASN A 31 9.94 -11.11 3.93
C ASN A 31 10.90 -9.97 4.28
N VAL A 32 11.09 -9.00 3.37
CA VAL A 32 11.94 -7.83 3.61
C VAL A 32 11.42 -7.01 4.77
N TYR A 33 10.10 -6.79 4.82
CA TYR A 33 9.48 -6.03 5.90
C TYR A 33 9.56 -6.75 7.25
N GLU A 34 9.30 -8.06 7.28
CA GLU A 34 9.42 -8.89 8.49
C GLU A 34 10.85 -8.93 9.02
N GLN A 35 11.84 -9.03 8.12
CA GLN A 35 13.25 -8.97 8.49
C GLN A 35 13.59 -7.61 9.10
N TYR A 36 13.17 -6.51 8.48
CA TYR A 36 13.35 -5.17 9.05
C TYR A 36 12.69 -5.07 10.43
N ALA A 37 11.45 -5.52 10.57
CA ALA A 37 10.73 -5.47 11.86
C ALA A 37 11.42 -6.30 12.96
N ALA A 38 12.04 -7.42 12.59
CA ALA A 38 12.79 -8.27 13.52
C ALA A 38 14.14 -7.66 13.91
N GLU A 39 14.82 -7.00 12.98
CA GLU A 39 16.15 -6.39 13.18
C GLU A 39 16.06 -5.00 13.84
N SER A 40 14.94 -4.29 13.60
CA SER A 40 14.72 -2.93 14.13
C SER A 40 14.44 -3.00 15.63
N GLY A 41 15.23 -2.28 16.40
CA GLY A 41 14.96 -2.12 17.84
C GLY A 41 13.67 -1.28 18.07
N THR A 42 13.05 -1.50 19.22
CA THR A 42 11.84 -0.74 19.64
C THR A 42 12.02 0.78 19.53
N SER A 43 13.23 1.28 19.72
CA SER A 43 13.57 2.71 19.61
C SER A 43 13.39 3.25 18.19
N GLU A 44 13.77 2.47 17.16
CA GLU A 44 13.64 2.91 15.77
C GLU A 44 12.18 2.94 15.32
N ILE A 45 11.45 1.88 15.64
CA ILE A 45 9.99 1.81 15.37
C ILE A 45 9.27 2.97 16.06
N THR A 46 9.63 3.30 17.29
CA THR A 46 9.04 4.42 18.03
C THR A 46 9.31 5.74 17.34
N LYS A 47 10.54 5.99 16.86
CA LYS A 47 10.88 7.22 16.11
C LYS A 47 10.06 7.35 14.84
N GLN A 48 9.92 6.27 14.06
CA GLN A 48 9.12 6.27 12.84
C GLN A 48 7.65 6.59 13.13
N LEU A 49 7.08 6.00 14.18
CA LEU A 49 5.71 6.29 14.61
C LEU A 49 5.55 7.72 15.13
N GLU A 50 6.52 8.27 15.84
CA GLU A 50 6.50 9.67 16.31
C GLU A 50 6.57 10.64 15.12
N ALA A 51 7.42 10.37 14.14
CA ALA A 51 7.49 11.15 12.91
C ALA A 51 6.16 11.13 12.16
N ALA A 52 5.53 9.94 12.05
CA ALA A 52 4.23 9.79 11.41
C ALA A 52 3.10 10.51 12.16
N ARG A 53 3.12 10.50 13.50
CA ARG A 53 2.16 11.28 14.31
C ARG A 53 2.33 12.77 14.09
N ARG A 54 3.56 13.25 14.03
CA ARG A 54 3.86 14.66 13.74
C ARG A 54 3.36 15.07 12.36
N TYR A 55 3.62 14.25 11.34
CA TYR A 55 3.09 14.47 10.00
C TYR A 55 1.56 14.60 10.00
N ASN A 56 0.85 13.66 10.63
CA ASN A 56 -0.61 13.69 10.73
C ASN A 56 -1.11 14.93 11.47
N GLN A 57 -0.39 15.38 12.52
CA GLN A 57 -0.74 16.59 13.27
C GLN A 57 -0.58 17.85 12.42
N GLU A 58 0.50 17.94 11.63
CA GLU A 58 0.74 19.07 10.73
C GLU A 58 -0.30 19.12 9.60
N LEU A 59 -0.73 17.98 9.07
CA LEU A 59 -1.83 17.93 8.12
C LEU A 59 -3.13 18.54 8.69
N VAL A 60 -3.47 18.22 9.93
CA VAL A 60 -4.64 18.78 10.60
C VAL A 60 -4.48 20.30 10.79
N ASN A 61 -3.28 20.74 11.20
CA ASN A 61 -2.98 22.16 11.45
C ASN A 61 -3.00 22.99 10.14
N SER A 62 -2.49 22.44 9.06
CA SER A 62 -2.39 23.11 7.76
C SER A 62 -3.75 23.28 7.07
N ARG A 63 -4.83 22.67 7.59
CA ARG A 63 -6.17 22.67 6.97
C ARG A 63 -6.17 22.27 5.50
N VAL A 64 -5.25 21.41 5.11
CA VAL A 64 -5.22 20.86 3.76
C VAL A 64 -6.55 20.15 3.51
N MET A 65 -7.37 20.73 2.65
CA MET A 65 -8.58 20.06 2.15
C MET A 65 -8.18 19.26 0.92
N LEU A 66 -8.35 17.95 0.99
CA LEU A 66 -8.23 17.08 -0.19
C LEU A 66 -9.36 17.41 -1.16
N THR A 67 -9.15 18.44 -1.99
CA THR A 67 -10.14 18.89 -2.98
C THR A 67 -10.00 18.19 -4.32
N GLU A 68 -8.79 17.66 -4.61
CA GLU A 68 -8.53 16.89 -5.84
C GLU A 68 -7.38 15.89 -5.64
N PRO A 69 -7.36 14.75 -6.39
CA PRO A 69 -6.36 13.71 -6.24
C PRO A 69 -4.93 14.09 -6.65
N TYR A 70 -4.70 15.31 -7.09
CA TYR A 70 -3.40 15.84 -7.54
C TYR A 70 -3.09 17.21 -6.93
N CYS A 71 -3.64 17.54 -5.77
CA CYS A 71 -3.32 18.79 -5.09
C CYS A 71 -1.87 18.83 -4.66
N ASP A 72 -1.17 19.86 -5.08
CA ASP A 72 0.16 20.20 -4.59
C ASP A 72 0.01 20.67 -3.13
N THR A 73 0.11 19.72 -2.21
CA THR A 73 0.00 19.98 -0.78
C THR A 73 1.34 20.48 -0.29
N SER A 74 1.48 21.79 -0.16
CA SER A 74 2.62 22.38 0.52
C SER A 74 2.55 22.09 2.03
N LEU A 75 3.08 20.94 2.42
CA LEU A 75 3.41 20.65 3.82
C LEU A 75 4.61 21.49 4.24
N PRO A 76 4.82 21.72 5.55
CA PRO A 76 6.04 22.35 6.03
C PRO A 76 7.28 21.67 5.45
N GLU A 77 8.26 22.46 4.98
CA GLU A 77 9.47 21.99 4.27
C GLU A 77 10.34 21.03 5.09
N ASP A 78 10.13 20.96 6.40
CA ASP A 78 10.90 20.15 7.35
C ASP A 78 10.37 18.69 7.50
N ILE A 79 9.20 18.38 6.93
CA ILE A 79 8.63 17.01 6.98
C ILE A 79 8.39 16.51 5.56
N ARG A 80 9.33 15.75 5.06
CA ARG A 80 9.19 15.14 3.74
C ARG A 80 8.37 13.87 3.81
N TYR A 81 7.24 13.85 3.11
CA TYR A 81 6.31 12.73 3.05
C TYR A 81 7.00 11.38 2.76
N GLU A 82 7.92 11.38 1.80
CA GLU A 82 8.61 10.18 1.35
C GLU A 82 9.60 9.58 2.36
N GLU A 83 9.99 10.36 3.38
CA GLU A 83 10.95 9.94 4.41
C GLU A 83 10.26 9.33 5.63
N VAL A 84 8.97 9.62 5.83
CA VAL A 84 8.21 9.14 6.99
C VAL A 84 7.58 7.78 6.70
N LEU A 85 7.72 6.83 7.61
CA LEU A 85 7.30 5.42 7.41
C LEU A 85 7.90 4.80 6.14
N ASN A 86 9.19 5.02 5.91
CA ASN A 86 9.92 4.37 4.81
C ASN A 86 11.04 3.48 5.35
N PRO A 87 10.69 2.40 6.08
CA PRO A 87 11.65 1.60 6.83
C PRO A 87 12.67 0.87 5.95
N THR A 88 12.32 0.59 4.70
CA THR A 88 13.17 -0.18 3.78
C THR A 88 13.75 0.67 2.65
N GLU A 89 13.57 1.99 2.71
CA GLU A 89 14.04 2.98 1.71
C GLU A 89 13.58 2.71 0.26
N ASN A 90 12.63 1.78 0.08
CA ASN A 90 12.03 1.43 -1.21
C ASN A 90 10.63 2.02 -1.42
N GLY A 91 10.21 2.92 -0.52
CA GLY A 91 8.89 3.54 -0.50
C GLY A 91 7.79 2.69 0.12
N MET A 92 8.10 1.53 0.67
CA MET A 92 7.11 0.68 1.36
C MET A 92 6.90 1.16 2.80
N MET A 93 5.66 1.46 3.15
CA MET A 93 5.26 2.01 4.45
C MET A 93 4.86 0.94 5.45
N CYS A 94 4.03 0.01 5.02
CA CYS A 94 3.35 -0.97 5.87
C CYS A 94 2.70 -2.06 5.00
N PHE A 95 1.97 -2.97 5.65
CA PHE A 95 1.08 -3.92 4.99
C PHE A 95 -0.37 -3.67 5.38
N VAL A 96 -1.29 -3.82 4.43
CA VAL A 96 -2.73 -3.92 4.69
C VAL A 96 -3.17 -5.37 4.58
N GLU A 97 -3.83 -5.87 5.62
CA GLU A 97 -4.36 -7.22 5.68
C GLU A 97 -5.88 -7.17 5.87
N ILE A 98 -6.61 -7.90 5.03
CA ILE A 98 -8.07 -8.04 5.12
C ILE A 98 -8.38 -9.54 5.05
N PRO A 99 -8.43 -10.23 6.20
CA PRO A 99 -8.51 -11.70 6.25
C PRO A 99 -9.73 -12.27 5.53
N LYS A 100 -10.88 -11.63 5.62
CA LYS A 100 -12.12 -12.12 5.01
C LYS A 100 -12.01 -12.34 3.51
N ILE A 101 -11.25 -11.50 2.82
CA ILE A 101 -11.05 -11.57 1.36
C ILE A 101 -9.64 -12.00 0.97
N ASN A 102 -8.87 -12.55 1.93
CA ASN A 102 -7.50 -13.01 1.74
C ASN A 102 -6.57 -11.97 1.09
N VAL A 103 -6.71 -10.70 1.49
CA VAL A 103 -5.83 -9.62 1.06
C VAL A 103 -4.71 -9.46 2.08
N SER A 104 -3.47 -9.48 1.59
CA SER A 104 -2.26 -9.07 2.32
C SER A 104 -1.35 -8.40 1.30
N LEU A 105 -1.28 -7.07 1.32
CA LEU A 105 -0.64 -6.26 0.29
C LEU A 105 0.28 -5.20 0.89
N PRO A 106 1.47 -4.98 0.29
CA PRO A 106 2.34 -3.88 0.65
C PRO A 106 1.70 -2.54 0.29
N VAL A 107 1.87 -1.57 1.17
CA VAL A 107 1.45 -0.18 0.98
C VAL A 107 2.69 0.66 0.72
N TYR A 108 2.66 1.43 -0.35
CA TYR A 108 3.76 2.29 -0.79
C TYR A 108 3.36 3.77 -0.76
N HIS A 109 4.36 4.65 -0.70
CA HIS A 109 4.17 6.08 -0.86
C HIS A 109 3.66 6.44 -2.25
N GLY A 110 2.70 7.36 -2.30
CA GLY A 110 2.15 7.88 -3.55
C GLY A 110 1.16 6.94 -4.25
N THR A 111 0.60 7.42 -5.34
CA THR A 111 -0.43 6.74 -6.12
C THR A 111 -0.10 6.72 -7.62
N SER A 112 1.19 6.76 -7.96
CA SER A 112 1.61 6.65 -9.36
C SER A 112 1.24 5.28 -9.94
N GLU A 113 1.15 5.20 -11.26
CA GLU A 113 0.84 3.96 -11.96
C GLU A 113 1.85 2.84 -11.62
N GLU A 114 3.11 3.19 -11.42
CA GLU A 114 4.15 2.25 -11.02
C GLU A 114 3.93 1.68 -9.62
N VAL A 115 3.49 2.51 -8.68
CA VAL A 115 3.13 2.11 -7.32
C VAL A 115 1.91 1.19 -7.36
N LEU A 116 0.85 1.59 -8.03
CA LEU A 116 -0.39 0.82 -8.10
C LEU A 116 -0.24 -0.53 -8.81
N LYS A 117 0.79 -0.69 -9.66
CA LYS A 117 1.15 -2.00 -10.23
C LYS A 117 1.83 -2.93 -9.22
N LYS A 118 2.54 -2.38 -8.23
CA LYS A 118 3.27 -3.15 -7.21
C LYS A 118 2.41 -3.55 -6.02
N GLY A 119 1.44 -2.71 -5.65
CA GLY A 119 0.61 -2.94 -4.47
C GLY A 119 -0.40 -1.83 -4.24
N VAL A 120 -0.58 -1.48 -2.99
CA VAL A 120 -1.46 -0.41 -2.54
C VAL A 120 -0.67 0.89 -2.50
N GLY A 121 -1.22 1.98 -3.01
CA GLY A 121 -0.67 3.32 -2.92
C GLY A 121 -1.34 4.12 -1.80
N HIS A 122 -0.56 4.79 -0.98
CA HIS A 122 -1.05 5.78 -0.02
C HIS A 122 -1.10 7.15 -0.68
N MET A 123 -2.26 7.81 -0.60
CA MET A 123 -2.44 9.15 -1.19
C MET A 123 -1.73 10.20 -0.35
N GLU A 124 -0.77 10.88 -0.95
CA GLU A 124 -0.13 12.03 -0.34
C GLU A 124 -1.16 13.11 0.04
N GLY A 125 -0.92 13.80 1.15
CA GLY A 125 -1.88 14.77 1.71
C GLY A 125 -3.02 14.14 2.50
N SER A 126 -3.13 12.81 2.56
CA SER A 126 -3.96 12.11 3.53
C SER A 126 -3.16 11.71 4.76
N ALA A 127 -3.84 11.42 5.88
CA ALA A 127 -3.15 10.98 7.09
C ALA A 127 -2.44 9.65 6.87
N LEU A 128 -1.23 9.51 7.38
CA LEU A 128 -0.49 8.24 7.38
C LEU A 128 -1.28 7.16 8.14
N PRO A 129 -1.21 5.89 7.72
CA PRO A 129 -2.08 4.81 8.18
C PRO A 129 -1.67 4.23 9.55
N ILE A 130 -1.43 5.09 10.52
CA ILE A 130 -1.06 4.73 11.90
C ILE A 130 -2.25 4.74 12.88
N GLY A 131 -3.46 4.96 12.37
CA GLY A 131 -4.66 5.12 13.17
C GLY A 131 -4.74 6.47 13.89
N GLY A 132 -5.65 6.56 14.85
CA GLY A 132 -5.90 7.76 15.64
C GLY A 132 -7.23 8.44 15.29
N VAL A 133 -7.81 9.11 16.31
CA VAL A 133 -9.08 9.81 16.16
C VAL A 133 -8.92 11.01 15.22
N GLY A 134 -9.82 11.13 14.23
CA GLY A 134 -9.81 12.23 13.27
C GLY A 134 -8.87 12.04 12.08
N ASN A 135 -8.00 11.04 12.08
CA ASN A 135 -7.13 10.74 10.96
C ASN A 135 -7.89 9.97 9.88
N ARG A 136 -7.74 10.41 8.63
CA ARG A 136 -8.26 9.71 7.44
C ARG A 136 -7.12 9.40 6.52
N SER A 137 -6.81 8.11 6.37
CA SER A 137 -5.83 7.59 5.42
C SER A 137 -6.53 7.07 4.18
N PHE A 138 -6.03 7.44 3.00
CA PHE A 138 -6.55 6.94 1.73
C PHE A 138 -5.55 5.95 1.13
N LEU A 139 -5.99 4.71 1.03
CA LEU A 139 -5.26 3.60 0.44
C LEU A 139 -5.94 3.19 -0.87
N LEU A 140 -5.21 3.25 -1.97
CA LEU A 140 -5.71 2.98 -3.31
C LEU A 140 -5.04 1.75 -3.89
N ALA A 141 -5.82 0.90 -4.55
CA ALA A 141 -5.31 -0.22 -5.32
C ALA A 141 -6.22 -0.54 -6.50
N HIS A 142 -5.70 -1.24 -7.48
CA HIS A 142 -6.47 -1.67 -8.62
C HIS A 142 -7.58 -2.65 -8.25
N THR A 143 -8.68 -2.60 -9.01
CA THR A 143 -9.78 -3.56 -8.97
C THR A 143 -9.99 -4.16 -10.35
N GLY A 144 -10.49 -5.41 -10.43
CA GLY A 144 -10.87 -6.04 -11.69
C GLY A 144 -9.70 -6.42 -12.61
N MET A 145 -8.46 -6.45 -12.11
CA MET A 145 -7.32 -6.88 -12.91
C MET A 145 -7.26 -8.42 -13.01
N ASN A 146 -7.03 -8.93 -14.23
CA ASN A 146 -6.86 -10.36 -14.46
C ASN A 146 -5.52 -10.92 -13.92
N THR A 147 -4.57 -10.02 -13.59
CA THR A 147 -3.19 -10.36 -13.20
C THR A 147 -2.97 -10.34 -11.69
N SER A 148 -3.83 -9.66 -10.94
CA SER A 148 -3.76 -9.56 -9.48
C SER A 148 -5.12 -9.20 -8.88
N ARG A 149 -5.52 -9.88 -7.79
CA ARG A 149 -6.83 -9.62 -7.19
C ARG A 149 -6.90 -8.32 -6.40
N MET A 150 -5.78 -7.85 -5.86
CA MET A 150 -5.68 -6.60 -5.07
C MET A 150 -6.97 -6.28 -4.30
N PHE A 151 -7.66 -5.17 -4.62
CA PHE A 151 -8.91 -4.74 -3.99
C PHE A 151 -10.18 -5.16 -4.74
N SER A 152 -10.09 -6.15 -5.65
CA SER A 152 -11.23 -6.60 -6.46
C SER A 152 -12.40 -7.12 -5.63
N ASP A 153 -12.12 -7.73 -4.49
CA ASP A 153 -13.12 -8.38 -3.65
C ASP A 153 -13.59 -7.50 -2.47
N LEU A 154 -13.27 -6.19 -2.46
CA LEU A 154 -13.72 -5.26 -1.40
C LEU A 154 -15.25 -5.20 -1.25
N THR A 155 -15.98 -5.49 -2.32
CA THR A 155 -17.47 -5.55 -2.30
C THR A 155 -18.02 -6.70 -1.46
N GLU A 156 -17.19 -7.68 -1.09
CA GLU A 156 -17.57 -8.78 -0.20
C GLU A 156 -17.52 -8.40 1.29
N LEU A 157 -16.97 -7.22 1.59
CA LEU A 157 -16.90 -6.73 2.96
C LEU A 157 -18.26 -6.22 3.43
N SER A 158 -18.50 -6.41 4.72
CA SER A 158 -19.67 -5.95 5.43
C SER A 158 -19.26 -5.15 6.66
N GLU A 159 -20.18 -4.38 7.21
CA GLU A 159 -19.95 -3.66 8.46
C GLU A 159 -19.57 -4.64 9.59
N GLY A 160 -18.48 -4.34 10.28
CA GLY A 160 -17.91 -5.18 11.33
C GLY A 160 -16.77 -6.10 10.88
N ASP A 161 -16.50 -6.21 9.59
CA ASP A 161 -15.31 -6.94 9.12
C ASP A 161 -14.03 -6.19 9.49
N LEU A 162 -13.01 -6.95 9.86
CA LEU A 162 -11.74 -6.39 10.34
C LEU A 162 -10.70 -6.32 9.23
N PHE A 163 -9.92 -5.25 9.27
CA PHE A 163 -8.67 -5.12 8.53
C PHE A 163 -7.56 -4.67 9.48
N TYR A 164 -6.32 -4.93 9.10
CA TYR A 164 -5.15 -4.60 9.90
C TYR A 164 -4.13 -3.83 9.05
N ILE A 165 -3.46 -2.88 9.69
CA ILE A 165 -2.26 -2.24 9.18
C ILE A 165 -1.10 -2.72 10.05
N ARG A 166 -0.10 -3.30 9.41
CA ARG A 166 1.11 -3.82 10.08
C ARG A 166 2.33 -3.08 9.61
#